data_a98261577758b5e83857d832839a2f0d
#
_entry.id   a98261577758b5e83857d832839a2f0d
#
_cell.length_a   1.000
_cell.length_b   1.000
_cell.length_c   1.000
_cell.angle_alpha   90.00
_cell.angle_beta   90.00
_cell.angle_gamma   90.00
#
_symmetry.space_group_name_H-M   'P 1'
#
loop_
_entity.id
_entity.type
_entity.pdbx_description
1 polymer ?
#
loop_
_entity_poly.entity_id
_entity_poly.type
_entity_poly.pdbx_seq_one_letter_code
_entity_poly.pdbx_strand_id
1 'polypeptide(L)'
;AMSTSSDPDVMATPFLDAYINAQGEGYVVGAFGMILRTTDNGLHWVPWIERTDNDRRMHLYSVSMSGAETFISGEQGLVMRLDDEAQRFIRTPTPYTGTFFGVQASADAVLVYGLRGNLYASKDQGETWIKVETGQESSIVQSLPLSKGRALLISQRGGVMQIDTKTLELTQLAGDYRGTVFSAALLNSPDQLLLAQFSGVRTTQLKP
;
A
#
# COMPACT_ATOMS: atom_id res chain seq x y z
N ALA A 1 -15.01 9.67 20.45
CA ALA A 1 -15.63 8.36 20.65
C ALA A 1 -16.35 8.02 19.34
N MET A 2 -15.84 7.05 18.59
CA MET A 2 -16.61 6.47 17.49
C MET A 2 -17.80 5.77 18.12
N SER A 3 -18.99 6.25 17.80
CA SER A 3 -20.23 5.59 18.21
C SER A 3 -20.22 4.19 17.60
N THR A 4 -20.18 3.16 18.43
CA THR A 4 -20.64 1.83 18.04
C THR A 4 -22.16 1.89 17.97
N SER A 5 -22.69 2.55 16.92
CA SER A 5 -24.11 2.56 16.67
C SER A 5 -24.52 1.13 16.34
N SER A 6 -25.42 0.59 17.14
CA SER A 6 -26.14 -0.65 16.81
C SER A 6 -27.29 -0.39 15.82
N ASP A 7 -27.31 0.77 15.20
CA ASP A 7 -28.28 1.14 14.19
C ASP A 7 -27.91 0.43 12.86
N PRO A 8 -28.74 -0.47 12.35
CA PRO A 8 -28.48 -1.20 11.10
C PRO A 8 -28.43 -0.28 9.87
N ASP A 9 -28.91 0.95 9.96
CA ASP A 9 -28.88 1.93 8.88
C ASP A 9 -27.56 2.74 8.84
N VAL A 10 -26.70 2.63 9.86
CA VAL A 10 -25.36 3.21 9.83
C VAL A 10 -24.41 2.31 9.06
N MET A 11 -24.18 2.64 7.80
CA MET A 11 -23.23 1.94 6.96
C MET A 11 -21.83 2.05 7.60
N ALA A 12 -21.31 0.94 8.13
CA ALA A 12 -19.97 0.88 8.67
C ALA A 12 -18.96 1.22 7.56
N THR A 13 -18.21 2.29 7.75
CA THR A 13 -17.16 2.68 6.81
C THR A 13 -15.91 1.84 7.10
N PRO A 14 -15.54 0.85 6.25
CA PRO A 14 -14.43 -0.03 6.57
C PRO A 14 -13.10 0.71 6.46
N PHE A 15 -12.23 0.45 7.43
CA PHE A 15 -10.82 0.71 7.29
C PHE A 15 -10.18 -0.38 6.41
N LEU A 16 -9.22 0.00 5.58
CA LEU A 16 -8.62 -0.87 4.58
C LEU A 16 -7.13 -1.10 4.83
N ASP A 17 -6.43 -0.13 5.43
CA ASP A 17 -5.01 -0.26 5.76
C ASP A 17 -4.65 0.62 6.98
N ALA A 18 -3.56 0.26 7.65
CA ALA A 18 -3.03 0.99 8.80
C ALA A 18 -1.51 0.89 8.84
N TYR A 19 -0.86 1.97 9.21
CA TYR A 19 0.58 1.99 9.48
C TYR A 19 0.86 2.85 10.72
N ILE A 20 1.71 2.33 11.61
CA ILE A 20 2.24 3.05 12.77
C ILE A 20 3.76 2.88 12.76
N ASN A 21 4.50 3.98 12.83
CA ASN A 21 5.96 3.97 12.87
C ASN A 21 6.50 3.69 14.30
N ALA A 22 7.80 3.55 14.43
CA ALA A 22 8.45 3.28 15.72
C ALA A 22 8.33 4.43 16.73
N GLN A 23 7.98 5.63 16.28
CA GLN A 23 7.76 6.81 17.12
C GLN A 23 6.34 6.89 17.65
N GLY A 24 5.46 5.96 17.25
CA GLY A 24 4.08 5.91 17.66
C GLY A 24 3.14 6.80 16.84
N GLU A 25 3.63 7.39 15.76
CA GLU A 25 2.81 8.12 14.81
C GLU A 25 2.27 7.20 13.73
N GLY A 26 1.02 7.40 13.32
CA GLY A 26 0.45 6.55 12.28
C GLY A 26 -0.88 7.02 11.76
N TYR A 27 -1.34 6.30 10.73
CA TYR A 27 -2.59 6.56 10.06
C TYR A 27 -3.35 5.26 9.81
N VAL A 28 -4.68 5.37 9.86
CA VAL A 28 -5.63 4.36 9.37
C VAL A 28 -6.38 4.99 8.23
N VAL A 29 -6.47 4.30 7.10
CA VAL A 29 -7.15 4.77 5.89
C VAL A 29 -8.25 3.80 5.47
N GLY A 30 -9.23 4.27 4.70
CA GLY A 30 -10.33 3.40 4.33
C GLY A 30 -11.29 3.96 3.28
N ALA A 31 -12.47 3.37 3.24
CA ALA A 31 -13.50 3.72 2.30
C ALA A 31 -14.00 5.16 2.50
N PHE A 32 -14.49 5.75 1.41
CA PHE A 32 -15.06 7.11 1.37
C PHE A 32 -14.12 8.21 1.90
N GLY A 33 -12.80 8.03 1.69
CA GLY A 33 -11.78 8.97 2.12
C GLY A 33 -11.55 9.00 3.63
N MET A 34 -12.01 7.94 4.34
CA MET A 34 -11.79 7.84 5.79
C MET A 34 -10.28 7.82 6.09
N ILE A 35 -9.90 8.68 7.03
CA ILE A 35 -8.53 8.73 7.54
C ILE A 35 -8.55 9.18 9.01
N LEU A 36 -7.80 8.47 9.84
CA LEU A 36 -7.54 8.82 11.22
C LEU A 36 -6.03 8.89 11.44
N ARG A 37 -5.60 9.76 12.35
CA ARG A 37 -4.20 9.87 12.80
C ARG A 37 -4.07 9.51 14.26
N THR A 38 -2.98 8.85 14.61
CA THR A 38 -2.48 8.68 15.98
C THR A 38 -1.08 9.27 16.14
N THR A 39 -0.73 9.67 17.36
CA THR A 39 0.62 10.09 17.75
C THR A 39 1.08 9.40 19.04
N ASP A 40 0.36 8.36 19.45
CA ASP A 40 0.56 7.68 20.73
C ASP A 40 0.37 6.15 20.64
N ASN A 41 0.91 5.55 19.59
CA ASN A 41 0.82 4.10 19.29
C ASN A 41 -0.62 3.57 19.18
N GLY A 42 -1.54 4.38 18.70
CA GLY A 42 -2.92 3.96 18.49
C GLY A 42 -3.80 3.97 19.73
N LEU A 43 -3.34 4.56 20.85
CA LEU A 43 -4.17 4.71 22.06
C LEU A 43 -5.30 5.71 21.81
N HIS A 44 -5.00 6.80 21.09
CA HIS A 44 -6.00 7.77 20.67
C HIS A 44 -5.92 8.01 19.16
N TRP A 45 -7.07 8.21 18.54
CA TRP A 45 -7.22 8.48 17.12
C TRP A 45 -8.03 9.74 16.89
N VAL A 46 -7.53 10.60 16.01
CA VAL A 46 -8.23 11.83 15.61
C VAL A 46 -8.60 11.80 14.13
N PRO A 47 -9.78 12.28 13.74
CA PRO A 47 -10.15 12.41 12.33
C PRO A 47 -9.19 13.34 11.58
N TRP A 48 -8.76 12.91 10.36
CA TRP A 48 -7.83 13.65 9.52
C TRP A 48 -8.38 13.94 8.10
N ILE A 49 -9.65 13.63 7.88
CA ILE A 49 -10.34 13.69 6.58
C ILE A 49 -10.24 15.07 5.93
N GLU A 50 -10.45 16.13 6.71
CA GLU A 50 -10.43 17.51 6.21
C GLU A 50 -9.02 18.01 5.88
N ARG A 51 -7.99 17.20 6.15
CA ARG A 51 -6.59 17.49 5.89
C ARG A 51 -6.04 16.67 4.72
N THR A 52 -6.85 16.51 3.67
CA THR A 52 -6.49 15.74 2.47
C THR A 52 -6.98 16.44 1.21
N ASP A 53 -6.22 16.29 0.11
CA ASP A 53 -6.66 16.69 -1.24
C ASP A 53 -7.50 15.56 -1.87
N ASN A 54 -8.54 15.12 -1.15
CA ASN A 54 -9.48 14.08 -1.57
C ASN A 54 -10.94 14.56 -1.47
N ASP A 55 -11.25 15.69 -2.07
CA ASP A 55 -12.57 16.32 -2.03
C ASP A 55 -13.68 15.40 -2.56
N ARG A 56 -13.32 14.47 -3.47
CA ARG A 56 -14.25 13.49 -4.04
C ARG A 56 -14.52 12.30 -3.12
N ARG A 57 -13.91 12.25 -1.95
CA ARG A 57 -14.04 11.14 -0.98
C ARG A 57 -13.75 9.77 -1.60
N MET A 58 -12.75 9.70 -2.50
CA MET A 58 -12.30 8.46 -3.10
C MET A 58 -11.78 7.50 -2.03
N HIS A 59 -11.94 6.20 -2.25
CA HIS A 59 -11.45 5.18 -1.34
C HIS A 59 -9.92 5.23 -1.26
N LEU A 60 -9.40 5.11 -0.03
CA LEU A 60 -7.97 5.07 0.29
C LEU A 60 -7.61 3.64 0.64
N TYR A 61 -6.77 3.01 -0.19
CA TYR A 61 -6.50 1.56 -0.08
C TYR A 61 -5.26 1.24 0.74
N SER A 62 -4.27 2.11 0.77
CA SER A 62 -3.02 1.82 1.46
C SER A 62 -2.34 3.09 1.96
N VAL A 63 -1.63 2.95 3.08
CA VAL A 63 -0.76 3.98 3.67
C VAL A 63 0.61 3.37 3.96
N SER A 64 1.68 4.12 3.67
CA SER A 64 3.06 3.69 3.92
C SER A 64 3.92 4.87 4.36
N MET A 65 4.84 4.59 5.29
CA MET A 65 5.77 5.58 5.83
C MET A 65 7.21 5.09 5.66
N SER A 66 8.12 6.01 5.34
CA SER A 66 9.56 5.78 5.31
C SER A 66 10.31 7.04 5.72
N GLY A 67 11.01 6.99 6.85
CA GLY A 67 11.58 8.19 7.45
C GLY A 67 10.48 9.20 7.80
N ALA A 68 10.60 10.44 7.31
CA ALA A 68 9.59 11.47 7.46
C ALA A 68 8.49 11.41 6.40
N GLU A 69 8.68 10.64 5.33
CA GLU A 69 7.76 10.60 4.20
C GLU A 69 6.57 9.68 4.47
N THR A 70 5.37 10.17 4.24
CA THR A 70 4.13 9.40 4.34
C THR A 70 3.33 9.52 3.06
N PHE A 71 2.92 8.37 2.51
CA PHE A 71 2.13 8.30 1.28
C PHE A 71 0.85 7.51 1.49
N ILE A 72 -0.20 7.91 0.78
CA ILE A 72 -1.49 7.21 0.70
C ILE A 72 -1.81 6.97 -0.77
N SER A 73 -2.31 5.78 -1.10
CA SER A 73 -2.81 5.45 -2.43
C SER A 73 -4.29 5.09 -2.44
N GLY A 74 -4.96 5.27 -3.59
CA GLY A 74 -6.38 5.06 -3.71
C GLY A 74 -6.90 4.91 -5.13
N GLU A 75 -8.19 5.22 -5.30
CA GLU A 75 -8.90 5.14 -6.57
C GLU A 75 -8.45 6.19 -7.59
N GLN A 76 -8.70 5.91 -8.86
CA GLN A 76 -8.54 6.85 -9.97
C GLN A 76 -7.16 7.51 -10.03
N GLY A 77 -6.11 6.73 -9.75
CA GLY A 77 -4.74 7.22 -9.76
C GLY A 77 -4.38 8.11 -8.58
N LEU A 78 -5.22 8.15 -7.54
CA LEU A 78 -4.95 8.95 -6.36
C LEU A 78 -3.68 8.47 -5.66
N VAL A 79 -2.72 9.37 -5.53
CA VAL A 79 -1.60 9.27 -4.60
C VAL A 79 -1.51 10.61 -3.88
N MET A 80 -1.33 10.55 -2.58
CA MET A 80 -1.13 11.75 -1.75
C MET A 80 0.13 11.56 -0.89
N ARG A 81 0.87 12.64 -0.70
CA ARG A 81 2.00 12.74 0.22
C ARG A 81 1.65 13.67 1.38
N LEU A 82 2.11 13.35 2.58
CA LEU A 82 2.01 14.24 3.71
C LEU A 82 2.94 15.44 3.49
N ASP A 83 2.38 16.63 3.59
CA ASP A 83 3.12 17.87 3.76
C ASP A 83 3.19 18.15 5.27
N ASP A 84 4.38 17.98 5.85
CA ASP A 84 4.59 18.12 7.30
C ASP A 84 4.45 19.58 7.76
N GLU A 85 4.77 20.55 6.91
CA GLU A 85 4.63 21.97 7.24
C GLU A 85 3.15 22.36 7.24
N ALA A 86 2.41 21.99 6.20
CA ALA A 86 0.97 22.24 6.10
C ALA A 86 0.13 21.30 6.96
N GLN A 87 0.70 20.23 7.49
CA GLN A 87 0.01 19.17 8.25
C GLN A 87 -1.21 18.64 7.51
N ARG A 88 -1.03 18.34 6.20
CA ARG A 88 -2.10 17.81 5.34
C ARG A 88 -1.52 16.91 4.25
N PHE A 89 -2.35 15.99 3.75
CA PHE A 89 -2.02 15.19 2.58
C PHE A 89 -2.32 15.97 1.29
N ILE A 90 -1.28 16.24 0.50
CA ILE A 90 -1.36 16.88 -0.80
C ILE A 90 -1.30 15.85 -1.92
N ARG A 91 -2.07 16.06 -2.97
CA ARG A 91 -2.11 15.16 -4.12
C ARG A 91 -0.83 15.26 -4.94
N THR A 92 -0.21 14.10 -5.24
CA THR A 92 0.87 14.00 -6.23
C THR A 92 0.29 13.50 -7.55
N PRO A 93 0.46 14.22 -8.68
CA PRO A 93 -0.09 13.81 -9.95
C PRO A 93 0.56 12.51 -10.45
N THR A 94 -0.25 11.53 -10.83
CA THR A 94 0.22 10.28 -11.45
C THR A 94 -0.24 10.19 -12.90
N PRO A 95 0.52 9.51 -13.79
CA PRO A 95 0.12 9.34 -15.20
C PRO A 95 -0.94 8.22 -15.39
N TYR A 96 -1.54 7.72 -14.30
CA TYR A 96 -2.47 6.60 -14.29
C TYR A 96 -3.81 7.02 -13.72
N THR A 97 -4.89 6.51 -14.30
CA THR A 97 -6.27 6.83 -13.88
C THR A 97 -7.03 5.65 -13.29
N GLY A 98 -6.37 4.49 -13.18
CA GLY A 98 -6.96 3.31 -12.53
C GLY A 98 -6.66 3.27 -11.03
N THR A 99 -7.13 2.22 -10.36
CA THR A 99 -6.97 2.06 -8.91
C THR A 99 -5.59 1.55 -8.55
N PHE A 100 -4.94 2.22 -7.61
CA PHE A 100 -3.80 1.71 -6.87
C PHE A 100 -4.29 1.01 -5.61
N PHE A 101 -3.93 -0.27 -5.45
CA PHE A 101 -4.26 -1.06 -4.27
C PHE A 101 -3.23 -0.92 -3.15
N GLY A 102 -2.03 -0.45 -3.49
CA GLY A 102 -1.00 -0.26 -2.49
C GLY A 102 0.02 0.80 -2.83
N VAL A 103 0.66 1.28 -1.78
CA VAL A 103 1.85 2.13 -1.83
C VAL A 103 2.90 1.55 -0.91
N GLN A 104 4.16 1.58 -1.31
CA GLN A 104 5.30 1.26 -0.47
C GLN A 104 6.34 2.36 -0.58
N ALA A 105 6.50 3.12 0.49
CA ALA A 105 7.59 4.08 0.63
C ALA A 105 8.87 3.36 1.10
N SER A 106 10.00 3.78 0.55
CA SER A 106 11.34 3.36 0.98
C SER A 106 12.31 4.53 0.81
N ALA A 107 13.54 4.38 1.33
CA ALA A 107 14.56 5.42 1.19
C ALA A 107 14.99 5.66 -0.27
N ASP A 108 14.85 4.67 -1.14
CA ASP A 108 15.33 4.72 -2.53
C ASP A 108 14.23 5.08 -3.54
N ALA A 109 12.99 4.71 -3.26
CA ALA A 109 11.83 4.97 -4.13
C ALA A 109 10.49 4.79 -3.40
N VAL A 110 9.46 5.41 -3.95
CA VAL A 110 8.06 5.14 -3.64
C VAL A 110 7.48 4.31 -4.77
N LEU A 111 6.92 3.15 -4.44
CA LEU A 111 6.22 2.28 -5.38
C LEU A 111 4.72 2.42 -5.18
N VAL A 112 3.95 2.56 -6.26
CA VAL A 112 2.49 2.46 -6.26
C VAL A 112 2.06 1.40 -7.26
N TYR A 113 1.17 0.51 -6.84
CA TYR A 113 0.80 -0.67 -7.62
C TYR A 113 -0.68 -0.99 -7.49
N GLY A 114 -1.22 -1.70 -8.47
CA GLY A 114 -2.63 -2.03 -8.40
C GLY A 114 -3.19 -2.77 -9.60
N LEU A 115 -4.28 -2.26 -10.11
CA LEU A 115 -5.14 -2.91 -11.09
C LEU A 115 -4.36 -3.27 -12.37
N ARG A 116 -4.57 -4.48 -12.88
CA ARG A 116 -3.99 -5.00 -14.14
C ARG A 116 -2.46 -4.97 -14.18
N GLY A 117 -1.80 -5.23 -13.04
CA GLY A 117 -0.35 -5.29 -12.98
C GLY A 117 0.35 -3.94 -13.13
N ASN A 118 -0.37 -2.82 -13.08
CA ASN A 118 0.25 -1.52 -13.14
C ASN A 118 1.12 -1.27 -11.91
N LEU A 119 2.35 -0.84 -12.20
CA LEU A 119 3.37 -0.47 -11.22
C LEU A 119 4.04 0.81 -11.67
N TYR A 120 4.13 1.77 -10.77
CA TYR A 120 4.88 3.00 -10.96
C TYR A 120 5.83 3.23 -9.81
N ALA A 121 6.97 3.81 -10.10
CA ALA A 121 8.00 4.18 -9.13
C ALA A 121 8.30 5.68 -9.22
N SER A 122 8.48 6.31 -8.08
CA SER A 122 9.00 7.67 -7.97
C SER A 122 10.30 7.66 -7.19
N LYS A 123 11.30 8.41 -7.65
CA LYS A 123 12.59 8.61 -6.96
C LYS A 123 12.75 10.01 -6.38
N ASP A 124 11.73 10.83 -6.53
CA ASP A 124 11.67 12.25 -6.17
C ASP A 124 10.45 12.56 -5.31
N GLN A 125 10.11 11.63 -4.41
CA GLN A 125 9.04 11.78 -3.43
C GLN A 125 7.65 12.07 -4.05
N GLY A 126 7.38 11.48 -5.23
CA GLY A 126 6.09 11.57 -5.89
C GLY A 126 5.95 12.74 -6.86
N GLU A 127 7.00 13.50 -7.15
CA GLU A 127 6.95 14.58 -8.12
C GLU A 127 6.86 14.04 -9.55
N THR A 128 7.65 12.99 -9.85
CA THR A 128 7.56 12.29 -11.14
C THR A 128 7.42 10.78 -10.96
N TRP A 129 6.81 10.12 -11.94
CA TRP A 129 6.53 8.70 -11.90
C TRP A 129 7.03 7.97 -13.13
N ILE A 130 7.77 6.90 -12.93
CA ILE A 130 8.29 6.00 -13.96
C ILE A 130 7.41 4.76 -13.97
N LYS A 131 6.84 4.40 -15.12
CA LYS A 131 6.13 3.13 -15.27
C LYS A 131 7.15 1.99 -15.30
N VAL A 132 6.94 0.98 -14.47
CA VAL A 132 7.73 -0.25 -14.45
C VAL A 132 6.91 -1.34 -15.12
N GLU A 133 7.43 -1.92 -16.20
CA GLU A 133 6.72 -2.96 -16.95
C GLU A 133 6.84 -4.30 -16.20
N THR A 134 5.71 -4.80 -15.72
CA THR A 134 5.67 -6.02 -14.90
C THR A 134 5.48 -7.29 -15.70
N GLY A 135 5.02 -7.18 -16.95
CA GLY A 135 4.60 -8.32 -17.75
C GLY A 135 3.38 -9.07 -17.20
N GLN A 136 2.69 -8.48 -16.19
CA GLN A 136 1.52 -9.07 -15.53
C GLN A 136 0.25 -8.37 -15.98
N GLU A 137 -0.80 -9.16 -16.26
CA GLU A 137 -2.16 -8.64 -16.43
C GLU A 137 -2.99 -8.75 -15.14
N SER A 138 -2.50 -9.53 -14.18
CA SER A 138 -3.12 -9.70 -12.87
C SER A 138 -2.80 -8.52 -11.97
N SER A 139 -3.78 -8.06 -11.22
CA SER A 139 -3.58 -6.97 -10.24
C SER A 139 -2.50 -7.32 -9.23
N ILE A 140 -1.64 -6.35 -8.88
CA ILE A 140 -0.69 -6.47 -7.78
C ILE A 140 -1.46 -6.08 -6.52
N VAL A 141 -1.50 -6.97 -5.53
CA VAL A 141 -2.32 -6.82 -4.33
C VAL A 141 -1.50 -6.53 -3.08
N GLN A 142 -0.21 -6.84 -3.10
CA GLN A 142 0.66 -6.66 -1.93
C GLN A 142 2.09 -6.35 -2.36
N SER A 143 2.74 -5.47 -1.61
CA SER A 143 4.19 -5.32 -1.60
C SER A 143 4.74 -5.63 -0.21
N LEU A 144 5.88 -6.33 -0.16
CA LEU A 144 6.57 -6.66 1.09
C LEU A 144 8.01 -6.15 1.01
N PRO A 145 8.42 -5.25 1.90
CA PRO A 145 9.80 -4.76 1.91
C PRO A 145 10.78 -5.88 2.26
N LEU A 146 11.88 -5.93 1.55
CA LEU A 146 13.03 -6.78 1.82
C LEU A 146 14.24 -5.93 2.22
N SER A 147 15.28 -6.59 2.75
CA SER A 147 16.55 -5.93 2.99
C SER A 147 17.23 -5.44 1.71
N LYS A 148 18.14 -4.48 1.82
CA LYS A 148 19.02 -3.97 0.73
C LYS A 148 18.26 -3.31 -0.42
N GLY A 149 17.22 -2.53 -0.12
CA GLY A 149 16.49 -1.78 -1.15
C GLY A 149 15.72 -2.66 -2.13
N ARG A 150 15.19 -3.80 -1.69
CA ARG A 150 14.37 -4.70 -2.50
C ARG A 150 12.97 -4.82 -1.92
N ALA A 151 12.02 -5.21 -2.76
CA ALA A 151 10.67 -5.53 -2.35
C ALA A 151 10.14 -6.72 -3.15
N LEU A 152 9.23 -7.49 -2.54
CA LEU A 152 8.40 -8.44 -3.26
C LEU A 152 7.10 -7.76 -3.68
N LEU A 153 6.64 -8.09 -4.85
CA LEU A 153 5.32 -7.72 -5.37
C LEU A 153 4.54 -8.99 -5.64
N ILE A 154 3.36 -9.09 -5.06
CA ILE A 154 2.51 -10.27 -5.15
C ILE A 154 1.28 -9.93 -5.98
N SER A 155 1.05 -10.72 -7.04
CA SER A 155 -0.14 -10.56 -7.86
C SER A 155 -1.30 -11.39 -7.34
N GLN A 156 -2.51 -10.97 -7.64
CA GLN A 156 -3.75 -11.66 -7.24
C GLN A 156 -3.81 -13.11 -7.73
N ARG A 157 -3.20 -13.42 -8.89
CA ARG A 157 -3.13 -14.79 -9.42
C ARG A 157 -1.94 -15.59 -8.89
N GLY A 158 -1.21 -15.07 -7.90
CA GLY A 158 -0.12 -15.74 -7.23
C GLY A 158 1.25 -15.55 -7.89
N GLY A 159 1.39 -14.70 -8.91
CA GLY A 159 2.73 -14.32 -9.40
C GLY A 159 3.49 -13.55 -8.32
N VAL A 160 4.75 -13.90 -8.11
CA VAL A 160 5.66 -13.21 -7.18
C VAL A 160 6.83 -12.64 -7.97
N MET A 161 7.05 -11.35 -7.79
CA MET A 161 8.12 -10.60 -8.44
C MET A 161 9.00 -9.97 -7.36
N GLN A 162 10.28 -9.83 -7.63
CA GLN A 162 11.19 -9.03 -6.82
C GLN A 162 11.60 -7.79 -7.60
N ILE A 163 11.52 -6.63 -6.99
CA ILE A 163 12.02 -5.37 -7.54
C ILE A 163 13.18 -4.85 -6.70
N ASP A 164 14.22 -4.35 -7.36
CA ASP A 164 15.24 -3.52 -6.75
C ASP A 164 14.76 -2.06 -6.81
N THR A 165 14.62 -1.40 -5.65
CA THR A 165 14.06 -0.03 -5.59
C THR A 165 15.03 1.05 -6.06
N LYS A 166 16.34 0.72 -6.17
CA LYS A 166 17.36 1.64 -6.71
C LYS A 166 17.43 1.61 -8.23
N THR A 167 17.46 0.40 -8.81
CA THR A 167 17.61 0.23 -10.27
C THR A 167 16.27 0.14 -10.98
N LEU A 168 15.20 -0.24 -10.28
CA LEU A 168 13.85 -0.59 -10.76
C LEU A 168 13.86 -1.85 -11.62
N GLU A 169 14.92 -2.65 -11.54
CA GLU A 169 14.97 -3.96 -12.16
C GLU A 169 13.99 -4.92 -11.49
N LEU A 170 13.19 -5.59 -12.30
CA LEU A 170 12.17 -6.52 -11.88
C LEU A 170 12.55 -7.95 -12.28
N THR A 171 12.49 -8.87 -11.33
CA THR A 171 12.74 -10.30 -11.55
C THR A 171 11.50 -11.10 -11.17
N GLN A 172 11.04 -11.98 -12.07
CA GLN A 172 9.99 -12.95 -11.75
C GLN A 172 10.60 -14.07 -10.91
N LEU A 173 9.97 -14.37 -9.76
CA LEU A 173 10.41 -15.49 -8.93
C LEU A 173 9.65 -16.75 -9.30
N ALA A 174 10.40 -17.85 -9.41
CA ALA A 174 9.84 -19.17 -9.68
C ALA A 174 9.20 -19.75 -8.42
N GLY A 175 8.01 -20.34 -8.55
CA GLY A 175 7.34 -21.00 -7.43
C GLY A 175 5.94 -21.46 -7.77
N ASP A 176 5.39 -22.34 -6.94
CA ASP A 176 3.99 -22.75 -7.04
C ASP A 176 3.13 -21.87 -6.13
N TYR A 177 2.76 -20.71 -6.66
CA TYR A 177 1.96 -19.71 -5.95
C TYR A 177 0.48 -19.69 -6.42
N ARG A 178 0.00 -20.77 -7.01
CA ARG A 178 -1.34 -20.86 -7.62
C ARG A 178 -2.46 -20.51 -6.64
N GLY A 179 -3.49 -19.87 -7.16
CA GLY A 179 -4.70 -19.51 -6.44
C GLY A 179 -4.88 -18.00 -6.31
N THR A 180 -6.07 -17.59 -5.93
CA THR A 180 -6.37 -16.17 -5.71
C THR A 180 -5.78 -15.74 -4.38
N VAL A 181 -4.79 -14.86 -4.43
CA VAL A 181 -4.10 -14.28 -3.27
C VAL A 181 -4.76 -12.94 -2.92
N PHE A 182 -5.05 -12.74 -1.65
CA PHE A 182 -5.57 -11.49 -1.09
C PHE A 182 -4.51 -10.71 -0.33
N SER A 183 -3.60 -11.42 0.35
CA SER A 183 -2.51 -10.82 1.11
C SER A 183 -1.37 -11.82 1.28
N ALA A 184 -0.20 -11.30 1.65
CA ALA A 184 0.99 -12.10 1.93
C ALA A 184 1.78 -11.50 3.09
N ALA A 185 2.57 -12.33 3.75
CA ALA A 185 3.52 -11.92 4.77
C ALA A 185 4.81 -12.73 4.68
N LEU A 186 5.94 -12.11 4.99
CA LEU A 186 7.19 -12.82 5.19
C LEU A 186 7.15 -13.51 6.56
N LEU A 187 7.58 -14.76 6.60
CA LEU A 187 7.80 -15.48 7.85
C LEU A 187 9.19 -15.17 8.41
N ASN A 188 9.52 -15.78 9.56
CA ASN A 188 10.81 -15.60 10.23
C ASN A 188 12.04 -16.00 9.38
N SER A 189 11.84 -16.78 8.32
CA SER A 189 12.84 -17.03 7.27
C SER A 189 12.60 -16.08 6.10
N PRO A 190 13.61 -15.36 5.60
CA PRO A 190 13.46 -14.42 4.50
C PRO A 190 13.03 -15.10 3.17
N ASP A 191 13.11 -16.42 3.10
CA ASP A 191 12.76 -17.22 1.93
C ASP A 191 11.37 -17.86 2.05
N GLN A 192 10.64 -17.61 3.15
CA GLN A 192 9.31 -18.18 3.35
C GLN A 192 8.23 -17.10 3.30
N LEU A 193 7.26 -17.36 2.44
CA LEU A 193 6.10 -16.51 2.24
C LEU A 193 4.83 -17.23 2.72
N LEU A 194 4.05 -16.52 3.54
CA LEU A 194 2.69 -16.89 3.90
C LEU A 194 1.73 -16.21 2.94
N LEU A 195 0.85 -16.96 2.32
CA LEU A 195 -0.17 -16.45 1.40
C LEU A 195 -1.56 -16.66 2.02
N ALA A 196 -2.33 -15.59 2.11
CA ALA A 196 -3.76 -15.66 2.40
C ALA A 196 -4.51 -15.78 1.06
N GLN A 197 -5.19 -16.91 0.87
CA GLN A 197 -5.88 -17.26 -0.37
C GLN A 197 -7.35 -17.56 -0.10
N PHE A 198 -8.17 -17.62 -1.15
CA PHE A 198 -9.57 -18.01 -1.03
C PHE A 198 -9.74 -19.40 -0.40
N SER A 199 -8.82 -20.31 -0.66
CA SER A 199 -8.80 -21.68 -0.10
C SER A 199 -8.25 -21.80 1.32
N GLY A 200 -7.83 -20.70 1.95
CA GLY A 200 -7.21 -20.66 3.25
C GLY A 200 -5.79 -20.09 3.21
N VAL A 201 -4.99 -20.45 4.19
CA VAL A 201 -3.61 -19.96 4.36
C VAL A 201 -2.62 -21.02 3.88
N ARG A 202 -1.62 -20.61 3.11
CA ARG A 202 -0.58 -21.49 2.58
C ARG A 202 0.81 -20.88 2.80
N THR A 203 1.76 -21.71 3.19
CA THR A 203 3.18 -21.37 3.22
C THR A 203 3.86 -21.84 1.93
N THR A 204 4.75 -21.03 1.39
CA THR A 204 5.54 -21.37 0.21
C THR A 204 6.96 -20.84 0.36
N GLN A 205 7.91 -21.47 -0.34
CA GLN A 205 9.30 -21.01 -0.39
C GLN A 205 9.53 -20.13 -1.61
N LEU A 206 10.18 -18.99 -1.39
CA LEU A 206 10.71 -18.16 -2.47
C LEU A 206 11.88 -18.90 -3.10
N LYS A 207 11.84 -19.05 -4.43
CA LYS A 207 12.95 -19.58 -5.20
C LYS A 207 13.49 -18.48 -6.08
N PRO A 208 14.82 -18.24 -6.05
CA PRO A 208 15.46 -17.25 -6.89
C PRO A 208 15.34 -17.59 -8.38
#